data_de814deee54aaccc0cede4025a37b53a
#
_entry.id   de814deee54aaccc0cede4025a37b53a
#
_cell.length_a   1.000
_cell.length_b   1.000
_cell.length_c   1.000
_cell.angle_alpha   90.00
_cell.angle_beta   90.00
_cell.angle_gamma   90.00
#
_symmetry.space_group_name_H-M   'P 1'
#
loop_
_entity.id
_entity.type
_entity.pdbx_description
1 polymer ?
#
loop_
_entity_poly.entity_id
_entity_poly.type
_entity_poly.pdbx_seq_one_letter_code
_entity_poly.pdbx_strand_id
1 'polypeptide(L)'
;MGEPVRLDRQRIIDAAFALINEVGLDGLSTHRLAAVLDVKQPALYWHFPTKKALLEALAQEMVDRYHTRPLPKAGEGWREFLFSNARSFRRALLSVRDGARLHAGTRPTAAAVEHPERQIQFLTEAGFSAEAAAYSLIAISRYTVGAVLEQQAESEKPGDIDESAEGLPGLLARLEAAGPDVEFEFGLTALIDGIEGQLATAVSQRDRRRTT
;
A
#
# COMPACT_ATOMS: atom_id res chain seq x y z
N MET A 1 -3.48 6.16 42.59
CA MET A 1 -2.38 5.32 42.04
C MET A 1 -3.04 4.45 41.00
N GLY A 2 -2.89 4.81 39.69
CA GLY A 2 -3.47 4.03 38.61
C GLY A 2 -2.79 2.66 38.50
N GLU A 3 -3.57 1.62 38.23
CA GLU A 3 -3.03 0.30 37.88
C GLU A 3 -1.97 0.42 36.80
N PRO A 4 -0.83 -0.27 36.87
CA PRO A 4 0.17 -0.26 35.83
C PRO A 4 -0.49 -0.80 34.55
N VAL A 5 -0.65 0.05 33.55
CA VAL A 5 -1.23 -0.34 32.25
C VAL A 5 -0.36 -1.44 31.68
N ARG A 6 -0.88 -2.66 31.64
CA ARG A 6 -0.18 -3.86 31.18
C ARG A 6 0.32 -3.63 29.75
N LEU A 7 1.61 -3.90 29.50
CA LEU A 7 2.17 -3.91 28.17
C LEU A 7 1.51 -5.04 27.37
N ASP A 8 0.92 -4.71 26.23
CA ASP A 8 0.36 -5.67 25.29
C ASP A 8 0.84 -5.36 23.86
N ARG A 9 0.52 -6.26 22.94
CA ARG A 9 0.95 -6.17 21.54
C ARG A 9 0.41 -4.90 20.86
N GLN A 10 -0.84 -4.52 21.13
CA GLN A 10 -1.50 -3.37 20.52
C GLN A 10 -0.86 -2.06 20.95
N ARG A 11 -0.59 -1.91 22.25
CA ARG A 11 0.09 -0.74 22.80
C ARG A 11 1.49 -0.55 22.23
N ILE A 12 2.23 -1.64 22.00
CA ILE A 12 3.55 -1.58 21.35
C ILE A 12 3.42 -1.09 19.90
N ILE A 13 2.44 -1.60 19.15
CA ILE A 13 2.16 -1.19 17.77
C ILE A 13 1.80 0.30 17.70
N ASP A 14 0.90 0.76 18.56
CA ASP A 14 0.46 2.16 18.57
C ASP A 14 1.60 3.12 18.91
N ALA A 15 2.42 2.78 19.90
CA ALA A 15 3.61 3.53 20.24
C ALA A 15 4.66 3.53 19.12
N ALA A 16 4.80 2.41 18.40
CA ALA A 16 5.72 2.31 17.28
C ALA A 16 5.26 3.16 16.09
N PHE A 17 3.96 3.22 15.78
CA PHE A 17 3.42 4.12 14.75
C PHE A 17 3.62 5.59 15.13
N ALA A 18 3.34 5.96 16.38
CA ALA A 18 3.59 7.31 16.87
C ALA A 18 5.07 7.70 16.70
N LEU A 19 5.98 6.80 17.09
CA LEU A 19 7.41 7.03 16.96
C LEU A 19 7.87 7.10 15.49
N ILE A 20 7.34 6.25 14.59
CA ILE A 20 7.65 6.34 13.15
C ILE A 20 7.18 7.69 12.58
N ASN A 21 5.98 8.15 12.94
CA ASN A 21 5.46 9.44 12.46
C ASN A 21 6.31 10.62 12.95
N GLU A 22 6.93 10.51 14.13
CA GLU A 22 7.80 11.55 14.70
C GLU A 22 9.20 11.54 14.05
N VAL A 23 9.88 10.39 14.07
CA VAL A 23 11.32 10.30 13.73
C VAL A 23 11.62 9.53 12.44
N GLY A 24 10.60 9.07 11.72
CA GLY A 24 10.74 8.23 10.53
C GLY A 24 11.06 6.76 10.86
N LEU A 25 10.99 5.91 9.82
CA LEU A 25 11.24 4.48 9.94
C LEU A 25 12.68 4.17 10.37
N ASP A 26 13.65 4.94 9.90
CA ASP A 26 15.06 4.77 10.25
C ASP A 26 15.34 5.14 11.72
N GLY A 27 14.56 6.08 12.27
CA GLY A 27 14.62 6.47 13.68
C GLY A 27 14.02 5.43 14.65
N LEU A 28 13.24 4.47 14.14
CA LEU A 28 12.64 3.41 14.97
C LEU A 28 13.70 2.42 15.46
N SER A 29 13.91 2.37 16.78
CA SER A 29 14.70 1.35 17.43
C SER A 29 13.96 0.75 18.62
N THR A 30 14.25 -0.52 18.95
CA THR A 30 13.67 -1.19 20.12
C THR A 30 14.03 -0.49 21.43
N HIS A 31 15.19 0.17 21.48
CA HIS A 31 15.61 0.96 22.63
C HIS A 31 14.74 2.22 22.78
N ARG A 32 14.54 3.00 21.71
CA ARG A 32 13.65 4.19 21.74
C ARG A 32 12.21 3.80 22.06
N LEU A 33 11.72 2.71 21.44
CA LEU A 33 10.37 2.24 21.69
C LEU A 33 10.16 1.80 23.14
N ALA A 34 11.14 1.12 23.75
CA ALA A 34 11.09 0.75 25.16
C ALA A 34 11.07 2.00 26.07
N ALA A 35 11.85 3.03 25.74
CA ALA A 35 11.87 4.30 26.48
C ALA A 35 10.51 5.03 26.39
N VAL A 36 9.90 5.10 25.19
CA VAL A 36 8.55 5.70 25.00
C VAL A 36 7.48 4.95 25.82
N LEU A 37 7.59 3.65 25.93
CA LEU A 37 6.64 2.79 26.67
C LEU A 37 6.91 2.72 28.18
N ASP A 38 8.01 3.31 28.64
CA ASP A 38 8.51 3.22 30.02
C ASP A 38 8.68 1.77 30.49
N VAL A 39 9.31 0.95 29.63
CA VAL A 39 9.60 -0.46 29.93
C VAL A 39 11.06 -0.79 29.65
N LYS A 40 11.55 -1.91 30.21
CA LYS A 40 12.85 -2.44 29.83
C LYS A 40 12.78 -3.12 28.46
N GLN A 41 13.78 -2.93 27.63
CA GLN A 41 13.84 -3.50 26.26
C GLN A 41 13.52 -5.02 26.19
N PRO A 42 13.92 -5.90 27.13
CA PRO A 42 13.53 -7.31 27.11
C PRO A 42 12.02 -7.55 27.10
N ALA A 43 11.21 -6.62 27.66
CA ALA A 43 9.76 -6.76 27.67
C ALA A 43 9.15 -6.72 26.26
N LEU A 44 9.78 -6.00 25.33
CA LEU A 44 9.32 -5.95 23.93
C LEU A 44 9.54 -7.29 23.22
N TYR A 45 10.64 -8.00 23.53
CA TYR A 45 10.98 -9.26 22.88
C TYR A 45 10.03 -10.41 23.23
N TRP A 46 9.29 -10.32 24.33
CA TRP A 46 8.21 -11.26 24.65
C TRP A 46 7.05 -11.15 23.65
N HIS A 47 6.81 -9.96 23.07
CA HIS A 47 5.75 -9.71 22.10
C HIS A 47 6.25 -9.81 20.65
N PHE A 48 7.48 -9.36 20.40
CA PHE A 48 8.12 -9.33 19.08
C PHE A 48 9.57 -9.82 19.21
N PRO A 49 9.84 -11.10 18.90
CA PRO A 49 11.16 -11.71 19.14
C PRO A 49 12.31 -10.99 18.40
N THR A 50 12.01 -10.27 17.31
CA THR A 50 13.01 -9.52 16.52
C THR A 50 12.44 -8.17 16.08
N LYS A 51 13.31 -7.21 15.73
CA LYS A 51 12.89 -5.96 15.06
C LYS A 51 12.13 -6.27 13.76
N LYS A 52 12.55 -7.29 13.01
CA LYS A 52 11.89 -7.73 11.79
C LYS A 52 10.44 -8.16 12.06
N ALA A 53 10.20 -8.97 13.09
CA ALA A 53 8.86 -9.40 13.48
C ALA A 53 7.97 -8.21 13.90
N LEU A 54 8.54 -7.19 14.54
CA LEU A 54 7.83 -5.94 14.83
C LEU A 54 7.46 -5.19 13.53
N LEU A 55 8.40 -5.03 12.59
CA LEU A 55 8.14 -4.33 11.32
C LEU A 55 7.09 -5.06 10.47
N GLU A 56 7.14 -6.40 10.41
CA GLU A 56 6.13 -7.21 9.72
C GLU A 56 4.73 -7.02 10.36
N ALA A 57 4.66 -6.98 11.68
CA ALA A 57 3.41 -6.72 12.39
C ALA A 57 2.88 -5.29 12.15
N LEU A 58 3.76 -4.29 12.11
CA LEU A 58 3.40 -2.91 11.81
C LEU A 58 2.87 -2.78 10.38
N ALA A 59 3.55 -3.39 9.39
CA ALA A 59 3.10 -3.35 8.00
C ALA A 59 1.71 -4.00 7.84
N GLN A 60 1.48 -5.16 8.48
CA GLN A 60 0.19 -5.82 8.48
C GLN A 60 -0.89 -4.96 9.15
N GLU A 61 -0.64 -4.45 10.33
CA GLU A 61 -1.58 -3.63 11.09
C GLU A 61 -1.93 -2.33 10.36
N MET A 62 -0.98 -1.70 9.67
CA MET A 62 -1.25 -0.54 8.82
C MET A 62 -2.27 -0.87 7.73
N VAL A 63 -2.08 -2.00 7.05
CA VAL A 63 -3.02 -2.44 6.01
C VAL A 63 -4.38 -2.80 6.63
N ASP A 64 -4.42 -3.54 7.73
CA ASP A 64 -5.67 -3.97 8.37
C ASP A 64 -6.50 -2.79 8.87
N ARG A 65 -5.86 -1.75 9.41
CA ARG A 65 -6.57 -0.54 9.91
C ARG A 65 -7.06 0.38 8.81
N TYR A 66 -6.26 0.59 7.77
CA TYR A 66 -6.48 1.71 6.85
C TYR A 66 -6.84 1.29 5.43
N HIS A 67 -6.62 0.03 5.03
CA HIS A 67 -7.06 -0.49 3.74
C HIS A 67 -8.53 -0.95 3.82
N THR A 68 -9.44 0.01 3.69
CA THR A 68 -10.89 -0.21 3.91
C THR A 68 -11.61 -0.91 2.74
N ARG A 69 -10.89 -1.21 1.64
CA ARG A 69 -11.45 -1.83 0.42
C ARG A 69 -10.60 -3.00 -0.08
N PRO A 70 -10.23 -3.95 0.81
CA PRO A 70 -9.44 -5.11 0.37
C PRO A 70 -10.24 -6.09 -0.49
N LEU A 71 -11.57 -6.07 -0.40
CA LEU A 71 -12.45 -7.00 -1.10
C LEU A 71 -13.55 -6.26 -1.88
N PRO A 72 -14.07 -6.87 -2.98
CA PRO A 72 -15.16 -6.29 -3.76
C PRO A 72 -16.47 -6.26 -2.95
N LYS A 73 -17.35 -5.32 -3.31
CA LYS A 73 -18.72 -5.25 -2.81
C LYS A 73 -19.64 -6.11 -3.67
N ALA A 74 -20.80 -6.48 -3.09
CA ALA A 74 -21.83 -7.17 -3.85
C ALA A 74 -22.29 -6.32 -5.05
N GLY A 75 -22.29 -6.91 -6.26
CA GLY A 75 -22.69 -6.25 -7.50
C GLY A 75 -21.68 -5.28 -8.08
N GLU A 76 -20.49 -5.13 -7.49
CA GLU A 76 -19.43 -4.26 -7.99
C GLU A 76 -18.77 -4.87 -9.24
N GLY A 77 -18.49 -4.04 -10.25
CA GLY A 77 -17.72 -4.45 -11.41
C GLY A 77 -16.21 -4.57 -11.08
N TRP A 78 -15.51 -5.45 -11.81
CA TRP A 78 -14.08 -5.67 -11.58
C TRP A 78 -13.23 -4.39 -11.75
N ARG A 79 -13.59 -3.54 -12.70
CA ARG A 79 -12.92 -2.23 -12.92
C ARG A 79 -13.07 -1.32 -11.71
N GLU A 80 -14.29 -1.14 -11.22
CA GLU A 80 -14.59 -0.32 -10.05
C GLU A 80 -13.88 -0.86 -8.81
N PHE A 81 -13.86 -2.18 -8.65
CA PHE A 81 -13.13 -2.83 -7.56
C PHE A 81 -11.64 -2.49 -7.62
N LEU A 82 -10.96 -2.66 -8.77
CA LEU A 82 -9.53 -2.39 -8.89
C LEU A 82 -9.19 -0.93 -8.56
N PHE A 83 -9.97 0.03 -9.05
CA PHE A 83 -9.81 1.45 -8.67
C PHE A 83 -9.99 1.67 -7.17
N SER A 84 -11.08 1.16 -6.61
CA SER A 84 -11.40 1.34 -5.19
C SER A 84 -10.38 0.70 -4.27
N ASN A 85 -9.89 -0.49 -4.65
CA ASN A 85 -8.86 -1.23 -3.93
C ASN A 85 -7.53 -0.45 -3.93
N ALA A 86 -7.04 -0.03 -5.11
CA ALA A 86 -5.79 0.70 -5.25
C ALA A 86 -5.80 2.03 -4.47
N ARG A 87 -6.89 2.82 -4.59
CA ARG A 87 -7.07 4.08 -3.84
C ARG A 87 -7.09 3.85 -2.34
N SER A 88 -7.75 2.80 -1.89
CA SER A 88 -7.79 2.44 -0.48
C SER A 88 -6.44 1.96 0.04
N PHE A 89 -5.71 1.18 -0.77
CA PHE A 89 -4.36 0.74 -0.43
C PHE A 89 -3.38 1.93 -0.37
N ARG A 90 -3.45 2.86 -1.34
CA ARG A 90 -2.67 4.10 -1.31
C ARG A 90 -2.90 4.90 -0.03
N ARG A 91 -4.17 5.09 0.38
CA ARG A 91 -4.49 5.77 1.65
C ARG A 91 -3.90 5.05 2.86
N ALA A 92 -3.90 3.72 2.86
CA ALA A 92 -3.30 2.94 3.94
C ALA A 92 -1.78 3.21 4.03
N LEU A 93 -1.07 3.21 2.90
CA LEU A 93 0.36 3.49 2.88
C LEU A 93 0.70 4.93 3.30
N LEU A 94 -0.16 5.90 2.93
CA LEU A 94 0.00 7.31 3.31
C LEU A 94 -0.37 7.61 4.76
N SER A 95 -1.07 6.70 5.45
CA SER A 95 -1.49 6.91 6.84
C SER A 95 -0.35 6.88 7.87
N VAL A 96 0.81 6.39 7.47
CA VAL A 96 2.01 6.29 8.30
C VAL A 96 3.18 6.90 7.54
N ARG A 97 3.98 7.74 8.20
CA ARG A 97 5.26 8.21 7.65
C ARG A 97 6.11 7.01 7.23
N ASP A 98 6.73 7.07 6.06
CA ASP A 98 7.48 5.94 5.48
C ASP A 98 6.65 4.65 5.27
N GLY A 99 5.32 4.74 5.20
CA GLY A 99 4.44 3.56 5.12
C GLY A 99 4.69 2.70 3.89
N ALA A 100 5.02 3.29 2.74
CA ALA A 100 5.41 2.55 1.55
C ALA A 100 6.73 1.78 1.76
N ARG A 101 7.73 2.40 2.41
CA ARG A 101 9.01 1.75 2.78
C ARG A 101 8.79 0.62 3.79
N LEU A 102 7.94 0.85 4.79
CA LEU A 102 7.57 -0.16 5.77
C LEU A 102 6.92 -1.38 5.08
N HIS A 103 5.96 -1.16 4.19
CA HIS A 103 5.29 -2.23 3.45
C HIS A 103 6.25 -2.98 2.51
N ALA A 104 7.03 -2.26 1.70
CA ALA A 104 7.98 -2.85 0.74
C ALA A 104 9.12 -3.65 1.42
N GLY A 105 9.49 -3.26 2.65
CA GLY A 105 10.53 -3.94 3.44
C GLY A 105 10.09 -5.22 4.13
N THR A 106 8.80 -5.60 4.02
CA THR A 106 8.22 -6.76 4.71
C THR A 106 7.66 -7.79 3.72
N ARG A 107 7.46 -9.01 4.20
CA ARG A 107 6.78 -10.05 3.41
C ARG A 107 5.38 -10.31 4.00
N PRO A 108 4.37 -10.56 3.15
CA PRO A 108 3.06 -10.98 3.63
C PRO A 108 3.18 -12.20 4.54
N THR A 109 2.45 -12.20 5.63
CA THR A 109 2.34 -13.37 6.51
C THR A 109 1.38 -14.41 5.91
N ALA A 110 1.42 -15.65 6.39
CA ALA A 110 0.48 -16.69 5.95
C ALA A 110 -1.00 -16.28 6.18
N ALA A 111 -1.29 -15.49 7.22
CA ALA A 111 -2.62 -14.94 7.47
C ALA A 111 -3.07 -13.88 6.45
N ALA A 112 -2.13 -13.27 5.73
CA ALA A 112 -2.42 -12.23 4.72
C ALA A 112 -2.83 -12.79 3.34
N VAL A 113 -2.98 -14.11 3.19
CA VAL A 113 -3.29 -14.77 1.90
C VAL A 113 -4.78 -14.76 1.56
N GLU A 114 -5.66 -14.68 2.54
CA GLU A 114 -7.12 -14.78 2.34
C GLU A 114 -7.67 -13.70 1.40
N HIS A 115 -7.25 -12.46 1.55
CA HIS A 115 -7.73 -11.38 0.67
C HIS A 115 -7.27 -11.56 -0.80
N PRO A 116 -5.99 -11.80 -1.09
CA PRO A 116 -5.54 -12.12 -2.45
C PRO A 116 -6.28 -13.29 -3.11
N GLU A 117 -6.53 -14.37 -2.40
CA GLU A 117 -7.29 -15.52 -2.93
C GLU A 117 -8.71 -15.11 -3.36
N ARG A 118 -9.43 -14.39 -2.52
CA ARG A 118 -10.78 -13.89 -2.82
C ARG A 118 -10.80 -12.86 -3.95
N GLN A 119 -9.77 -12.02 -4.05
CA GLN A 119 -9.61 -11.07 -5.15
C GLN A 119 -9.38 -11.79 -6.48
N ILE A 120 -8.50 -12.79 -6.49
CA ILE A 120 -8.23 -13.62 -7.69
C ILE A 120 -9.50 -14.36 -8.11
N GLN A 121 -10.23 -14.96 -7.18
CA GLN A 121 -11.49 -15.63 -7.47
C GLN A 121 -12.49 -14.66 -8.12
N PHE A 122 -12.70 -13.48 -7.54
CA PHE A 122 -13.60 -12.47 -8.07
C PHE A 122 -13.24 -12.04 -9.50
N LEU A 123 -11.96 -11.79 -9.78
CA LEU A 123 -11.51 -11.46 -11.12
C LEU A 123 -11.66 -12.63 -12.10
N THR A 124 -11.47 -13.86 -11.62
CA THR A 124 -11.67 -15.06 -12.45
C THR A 124 -13.14 -15.23 -12.84
N GLU A 125 -14.07 -14.97 -11.92
CA GLU A 125 -15.51 -14.93 -12.19
C GLU A 125 -15.88 -13.83 -13.21
N ALA A 126 -15.11 -12.73 -13.25
CA ALA A 126 -15.23 -11.66 -14.24
C ALA A 126 -14.58 -11.99 -15.61
N GLY A 127 -13.99 -13.18 -15.77
CA GLY A 127 -13.45 -13.68 -17.06
C GLY A 127 -11.93 -13.68 -17.18
N PHE A 128 -11.19 -13.27 -16.17
CA PHE A 128 -9.72 -13.39 -16.16
C PHE A 128 -9.27 -14.84 -16.05
N SER A 129 -8.06 -15.16 -16.55
CA SER A 129 -7.37 -16.35 -16.06
C SER A 129 -6.81 -16.07 -14.66
N ALA A 130 -6.55 -17.11 -13.86
CA ALA A 130 -6.00 -16.94 -12.51
C ALA A 130 -4.65 -16.19 -12.54
N GLU A 131 -3.80 -16.49 -13.54
CA GLU A 131 -2.51 -15.81 -13.72
C GLU A 131 -2.69 -14.34 -14.09
N ALA A 132 -3.63 -14.03 -15.02
CA ALA A 132 -3.91 -12.65 -15.40
C ALA A 132 -4.47 -11.85 -14.22
N ALA A 133 -5.36 -12.43 -13.42
CA ALA A 133 -5.86 -11.83 -12.20
C ALA A 133 -4.73 -11.53 -11.20
N ALA A 134 -3.86 -12.51 -10.94
CA ALA A 134 -2.72 -12.34 -10.04
C ALA A 134 -1.75 -11.27 -10.54
N TYR A 135 -1.38 -11.28 -11.83
CA TYR A 135 -0.49 -10.26 -12.42
C TYR A 135 -1.10 -8.87 -12.39
N SER A 136 -2.40 -8.73 -12.61
CA SER A 136 -3.11 -7.44 -12.52
C SER A 136 -3.04 -6.86 -11.11
N LEU A 137 -3.33 -7.67 -10.10
CA LEU A 137 -3.23 -7.26 -8.69
C LEU A 137 -1.80 -6.88 -8.29
N ILE A 138 -0.81 -7.67 -8.71
CA ILE A 138 0.61 -7.40 -8.47
C ILE A 138 1.05 -6.11 -9.15
N ALA A 139 0.66 -5.88 -10.40
CA ALA A 139 1.03 -4.67 -11.14
C ALA A 139 0.48 -3.41 -10.47
N ILE A 140 -0.82 -3.42 -10.11
CA ILE A 140 -1.47 -2.30 -9.42
C ILE A 140 -0.85 -2.08 -8.03
N SER A 141 -0.59 -3.15 -7.27
CA SER A 141 0.05 -3.03 -5.96
C SER A 141 1.44 -2.41 -6.06
N ARG A 142 2.29 -2.87 -6.99
CA ARG A 142 3.63 -2.32 -7.20
C ARG A 142 3.61 -0.87 -7.68
N TYR A 143 2.70 -0.52 -8.59
CA TYR A 143 2.48 0.85 -9.00
C TYR A 143 2.11 1.73 -7.80
N THR A 144 1.14 1.28 -6.98
CA THR A 144 0.68 2.03 -5.81
C THR A 144 1.79 2.24 -4.78
N VAL A 145 2.59 1.20 -4.50
CA VAL A 145 3.73 1.30 -3.59
C VAL A 145 4.78 2.28 -4.14
N GLY A 146 5.11 2.19 -5.44
CA GLY A 146 6.07 3.09 -6.09
C GLY A 146 5.63 4.54 -6.03
N ALA A 147 4.39 4.84 -6.42
CA ALA A 147 3.84 6.19 -6.38
C ALA A 147 3.84 6.80 -4.96
N VAL A 148 3.48 6.02 -3.94
CA VAL A 148 3.53 6.50 -2.54
C VAL A 148 4.96 6.67 -2.06
N LEU A 149 5.89 5.78 -2.47
CA LEU A 149 7.30 5.88 -2.10
C LEU A 149 7.91 7.19 -2.60
N GLU A 150 7.68 7.54 -3.88
CA GLU A 150 8.14 8.80 -4.46
C GLU A 150 7.47 9.99 -3.78
N GLN A 151 6.16 9.98 -3.60
CA GLN A 151 5.42 11.04 -2.90
C GLN A 151 5.94 11.28 -1.48
N GLN A 152 6.25 10.24 -0.71
CA GLN A 152 6.78 10.36 0.65
C GLN A 152 8.23 10.88 0.65
N ALA A 153 9.02 10.56 -0.37
CA ALA A 153 10.39 11.05 -0.53
C ALA A 153 10.43 12.54 -0.96
N GLU A 154 9.52 12.96 -1.84
CA GLU A 154 9.40 14.35 -2.31
C GLU A 154 8.95 15.30 -1.22
N SER A 155 8.09 14.87 -0.30
CA SER A 155 7.63 15.68 0.84
C SER A 155 8.76 16.16 1.74
N GLU A 156 9.97 15.62 1.59
CA GLU A 156 11.18 16.05 2.31
C GLU A 156 11.97 17.17 1.59
N LYS A 157 11.60 17.52 0.34
CA LYS A 157 12.31 18.48 -0.51
C LYS A 157 11.35 19.48 -1.15
N PRO A 158 10.94 20.54 -0.45
CA PRO A 158 10.21 21.61 -1.12
C PRO A 158 11.14 22.29 -2.14
N GLY A 159 10.78 22.24 -3.42
CA GLY A 159 11.46 22.94 -4.50
C GLY A 159 10.84 24.32 -4.75
N ASP A 160 11.61 25.28 -5.22
CA ASP A 160 11.08 26.52 -5.81
C ASP A 160 10.45 26.17 -7.17
N ILE A 161 9.11 26.22 -7.27
CA ILE A 161 8.35 25.87 -8.46
C ILE A 161 8.07 27.14 -9.25
N ASP A 162 8.63 27.26 -10.47
CA ASP A 162 8.30 28.32 -11.43
C ASP A 162 7.40 27.76 -12.55
N GLU A 163 6.08 27.88 -12.36
CA GLU A 163 5.08 27.45 -13.31
C GLU A 163 5.08 28.28 -14.63
N SER A 164 5.70 29.46 -14.63
CA SER A 164 5.78 30.34 -15.78
C SER A 164 6.94 30.01 -16.72
N ALA A 165 7.86 29.15 -16.33
CA ALA A 165 8.98 28.71 -17.14
C ALA A 165 8.51 28.02 -18.43
N GLU A 166 9.22 28.27 -19.55
CA GLU A 166 8.93 27.59 -20.81
C GLU A 166 9.63 26.21 -20.90
N GLY A 167 9.10 25.35 -21.77
CA GLY A 167 9.69 24.02 -22.04
C GLY A 167 9.49 23.01 -20.91
N LEU A 168 10.45 22.10 -20.76
CA LEU A 168 10.40 21.01 -19.78
C LEU A 168 10.32 21.51 -18.32
N PRO A 169 11.08 22.52 -17.88
CA PRO A 169 10.97 23.01 -16.50
C PRO A 169 9.57 23.50 -16.16
N GLY A 170 8.93 24.28 -17.02
CA GLY A 170 7.57 24.73 -16.79
C GLY A 170 6.52 23.62 -16.88
N LEU A 171 6.74 22.57 -17.72
CA LEU A 171 5.90 21.39 -17.73
C LEU A 171 5.99 20.65 -16.38
N LEU A 172 7.20 20.41 -15.87
CA LEU A 172 7.39 19.73 -14.60
C LEU A 172 6.78 20.52 -13.43
N ALA A 173 6.95 21.84 -13.43
CA ALA A 173 6.33 22.72 -12.44
C ALA A 173 4.79 22.59 -12.43
N ARG A 174 4.15 22.55 -13.60
CA ARG A 174 2.68 22.35 -13.68
C ARG A 174 2.25 20.96 -13.24
N LEU A 175 3.03 19.90 -13.53
CA LEU A 175 2.74 18.56 -13.05
C LEU A 175 2.84 18.47 -11.54
N GLU A 176 3.86 19.08 -10.96
CA GLU A 176 4.04 19.15 -9.50
C GLU A 176 2.91 19.95 -8.83
N ALA A 177 2.49 21.07 -9.43
CA ALA A 177 1.35 21.86 -8.96
C ALA A 177 0.00 21.10 -9.04
N ALA A 178 -0.17 20.20 -10.03
CA ALA A 178 -1.34 19.34 -10.13
C ALA A 178 -1.44 18.34 -8.98
N GLY A 179 -0.31 17.98 -8.40
CA GLY A 179 -0.18 17.18 -7.20
C GLY A 179 -0.22 15.67 -7.41
N PRO A 180 0.21 14.92 -6.41
CA PRO A 180 0.42 13.46 -6.50
C PRO A 180 -0.88 12.66 -6.68
N ASP A 181 -2.02 13.24 -6.38
CA ASP A 181 -3.31 12.56 -6.60
C ASP A 181 -3.65 12.47 -8.08
N VAL A 182 -3.38 13.55 -8.84
CA VAL A 182 -3.63 13.59 -10.29
C VAL A 182 -2.69 12.63 -11.02
N GLU A 183 -1.42 12.63 -10.64
CA GLU A 183 -0.41 11.72 -11.17
C GLU A 183 -0.79 10.25 -10.92
N PHE A 184 -1.14 9.93 -9.67
CA PHE A 184 -1.56 8.58 -9.30
C PHE A 184 -2.79 8.11 -10.09
N GLU A 185 -3.83 8.95 -10.21
CA GLU A 185 -5.05 8.60 -10.95
C GLU A 185 -4.79 8.40 -12.44
N PHE A 186 -3.92 9.21 -13.06
CA PHE A 186 -3.52 9.03 -14.44
C PHE A 186 -2.87 7.67 -14.69
N GLY A 187 -1.86 7.31 -13.91
CA GLY A 187 -1.15 6.05 -14.07
C GLY A 187 -2.02 4.83 -13.71
N LEU A 188 -2.85 4.93 -12.66
CA LEU A 188 -3.81 3.88 -12.31
C LEU A 188 -4.81 3.63 -13.43
N THR A 189 -5.33 4.70 -14.05
CA THR A 189 -6.25 4.60 -15.19
C THR A 189 -5.58 3.90 -16.36
N ALA A 190 -4.37 4.33 -16.74
CA ALA A 190 -3.62 3.71 -17.84
C ALA A 190 -3.36 2.21 -17.60
N LEU A 191 -3.05 1.80 -16.36
CA LEU A 191 -2.87 0.39 -16.01
C LEU A 191 -4.17 -0.40 -16.14
N ILE A 192 -5.29 0.12 -15.63
CA ILE A 192 -6.59 -0.59 -15.66
C ILE A 192 -7.13 -0.67 -17.09
N ASP A 193 -6.96 0.36 -17.91
CA ASP A 193 -7.31 0.33 -19.32
C ASP A 193 -6.47 -0.68 -20.12
N GLY A 194 -5.18 -0.78 -19.79
CA GLY A 194 -4.30 -1.80 -20.36
C GLY A 194 -4.73 -3.23 -19.98
N ILE A 195 -5.14 -3.45 -18.74
CA ILE A 195 -5.67 -4.73 -18.25
C ILE A 195 -6.97 -5.10 -19.01
N GLU A 196 -7.88 -4.14 -19.20
CA GLU A 196 -9.12 -4.34 -19.97
C GLU A 196 -8.84 -4.74 -21.43
N GLY A 197 -7.89 -4.08 -22.08
CA GLY A 197 -7.47 -4.42 -23.44
C GLY A 197 -6.90 -5.83 -23.56
N GLN A 198 -6.11 -6.27 -22.56
CA GLN A 198 -5.59 -7.64 -22.51
C GLN A 198 -6.70 -8.67 -22.31
N LEU A 199 -7.68 -8.39 -21.44
CA LEU A 199 -8.83 -9.27 -21.20
C LEU A 199 -9.66 -9.43 -22.48
N ALA A 200 -9.98 -8.35 -23.17
CA ALA A 200 -10.74 -8.39 -24.45
C ALA A 200 -10.02 -9.23 -25.52
N THR A 201 -8.71 -9.09 -25.61
CA THR A 201 -7.88 -9.86 -26.55
C THR A 201 -7.91 -11.36 -26.22
N ALA A 202 -7.81 -11.73 -24.94
CA ALA A 202 -7.84 -13.12 -24.49
C ALA A 202 -9.20 -13.78 -24.75
N VAL A 203 -10.30 -13.07 -24.55
CA VAL A 203 -11.67 -13.56 -24.88
C VAL A 203 -11.80 -13.81 -26.38
N SER A 204 -11.39 -12.85 -27.22
CA SER A 204 -11.45 -12.98 -28.69
C SER A 204 -10.63 -14.17 -29.21
N GLN A 205 -9.48 -14.47 -28.60
CA GLN A 205 -8.66 -15.63 -28.98
C GLN A 205 -9.30 -16.96 -28.55
N ARG A 206 -9.97 -17.01 -27.41
CA ARG A 206 -10.70 -18.22 -26.96
C ARG A 206 -11.86 -18.55 -27.88
N ASP A 207 -12.62 -17.54 -28.30
CA ASP A 207 -13.75 -17.72 -29.21
C ASP A 207 -13.31 -18.24 -30.59
N ARG A 208 -12.23 -17.73 -31.15
CA ARG A 208 -11.65 -18.22 -32.42
C ARG A 208 -11.22 -19.67 -32.35
N ARG A 209 -10.64 -20.12 -31.20
CA ARG A 209 -10.22 -21.54 -31.01
C ARG A 209 -11.39 -22.49 -30.81
N ARG A 210 -12.57 -22.02 -30.42
CA ARG A 210 -13.79 -22.84 -30.25
C ARG A 210 -14.54 -23.03 -31.57
N THR A 211 -14.27 -22.21 -32.55
CA THR A 211 -14.94 -22.18 -33.87
C THR A 211 -14.12 -22.93 -34.95
N THR A 212 -12.91 -23.40 -34.60
CA THR A 212 -12.04 -24.22 -35.47
C THR A 212 -12.00 -25.65 -34.93
#